data_7895c25a1543f774fb1e2022d701c7f2
#
_entry.id   7895c25a1543f774fb1e2022d701c7f2
#
_cell.length_a   1.000
_cell.length_b   1.000
_cell.length_c   1.000
_cell.angle_alpha   90.00
_cell.angle_beta   90.00
_cell.angle_gamma   90.00
#
_symmetry.space_group_name_H-M   'P 1'
#
loop_
_entity.id
_entity.type
_entity.pdbx_description
1 polymer ?
#
loop_
_entity_poly.entity_id
_entity_poly.type
_entity_poly.pdbx_seq_one_letter_code
_entity_poly.pdbx_strand_id
1 'polypeptide(L)'
;MLLDRYLPRIEFDSYEDFKKNYTVKTPEDFNFAYDIVDEWAKEDKEKKALVWCDDNGGEVTLTFEEIRKLSNKAANYFRSIGLKKGSVALLILRQRWEYWVIVTALMKLGVIFIPATLQLTKKDIAYRANAAGVEMIICIDDDYVVGQVEAALPEMDKINKIGLVNGNRDGWFNFHDEIKDFSDEFNRPDDDQKTYGKDIMQIYFTSGTTGMPKMVCHNYLHPLGHIVTAKYWHMVQDGKLHMTNSDSGWAKFGWGKIYGQWICGAVIFAYDAEKFTASNMLAMIEKYKITTFCVPPTIYRFMLQEDVKKYDLSSVEHWTTAGEPLSAEVVNKWEELTGHKIASGFGQTEGTVLVAEFPWFEKRPGSLGKPSPIYNIQLLNADGMECESGEEGEIVIKDVDTNPPVGLFVGYYKDEEQTKNALGSGIYNLKDVAWRDNDGYLWFVGRHDDVIKCSGYRIGPFEVESALNEHPAVVESAITAAPDPIRGQVVKATVKLAEGYTPSPELIKELQNHVKKLTAPYKYPRIVEFVDELPKTVGGKIKRASIRHEDSNK
;
A
#
# COMPACT_ATOMS: atom_id res chain seq x y z
N MET A 1 -13.48 19.21 -15.41
CA MET A 1 -12.43 18.45 -14.68
C MET A 1 -12.09 17.17 -15.45
N LEU A 2 -10.84 16.67 -15.38
CA LEU A 2 -10.52 15.39 -16.06
C LEU A 2 -11.35 14.22 -15.53
N LEU A 3 -11.74 14.27 -14.26
CA LEU A 3 -12.55 13.24 -13.62
C LEU A 3 -13.90 12.99 -14.35
N ASP A 4 -14.52 14.01 -14.93
CA ASP A 4 -15.78 13.91 -15.69
C ASP A 4 -15.65 13.02 -16.96
N ARG A 5 -14.42 12.84 -17.45
CA ARG A 5 -14.17 11.96 -18.60
C ARG A 5 -14.35 10.48 -18.23
N TYR A 6 -14.09 10.13 -16.98
CA TYR A 6 -14.05 8.74 -16.50
C TYR A 6 -15.23 8.38 -15.60
N LEU A 7 -15.82 9.34 -14.91
CA LEU A 7 -17.00 9.12 -14.06
C LEU A 7 -18.23 9.77 -14.72
N PRO A 8 -19.24 9.00 -15.12
CA PRO A 8 -20.52 9.55 -15.59
C PRO A 8 -21.27 10.34 -14.52
N ARG A 9 -21.05 9.98 -13.24
CA ARG A 9 -21.59 10.65 -12.07
C ARG A 9 -20.52 10.72 -10.98
N ILE A 10 -20.37 11.89 -10.37
CA ILE A 10 -19.33 12.16 -9.34
C ILE A 10 -19.94 12.25 -7.94
N GLU A 11 -21.13 12.86 -7.80
CA GLU A 11 -21.76 13.07 -6.49
C GLU A 11 -22.88 12.06 -6.26
N PHE A 12 -22.95 11.51 -5.04
CA PHE A 12 -23.93 10.51 -4.63
C PHE A 12 -24.59 10.93 -3.31
N ASP A 13 -25.89 10.62 -3.19
CA ASP A 13 -26.69 11.07 -2.06
C ASP A 13 -26.55 10.17 -0.82
N SER A 14 -26.13 8.91 -1.01
CA SER A 14 -25.95 7.93 0.06
C SER A 14 -24.96 6.84 -0.36
N TYR A 15 -24.53 6.00 0.60
CA TYR A 15 -23.71 4.84 0.29
C TYR A 15 -24.43 3.84 -0.64
N GLU A 16 -25.72 3.64 -0.47
CA GLU A 16 -26.49 2.72 -1.35
C GLU A 16 -26.59 3.28 -2.77
N ASP A 17 -26.75 4.60 -2.90
CA ASP A 17 -26.69 5.27 -4.20
C ASP A 17 -25.32 5.14 -4.84
N PHE A 18 -24.26 5.38 -4.07
CA PHE A 18 -22.87 5.18 -4.51
C PHE A 18 -22.61 3.74 -4.96
N LYS A 19 -22.96 2.76 -4.13
CA LYS A 19 -22.79 1.34 -4.42
C LYS A 19 -23.51 0.90 -5.69
N LYS A 20 -24.71 1.43 -5.92
CA LYS A 20 -25.55 1.05 -7.06
C LYS A 20 -25.16 1.73 -8.38
N ASN A 21 -24.74 2.99 -8.33
CA ASN A 21 -24.63 3.84 -9.50
C ASN A 21 -23.21 4.27 -9.84
N TYR A 22 -22.21 3.89 -9.03
CA TYR A 22 -20.81 4.17 -9.34
C TYR A 22 -20.35 3.30 -10.51
N THR A 23 -19.87 3.96 -11.56
CA THR A 23 -19.28 3.28 -12.73
C THR A 23 -18.07 4.06 -13.22
N VAL A 24 -17.09 3.36 -13.77
CA VAL A 24 -15.89 3.94 -14.35
C VAL A 24 -15.83 3.61 -15.84
N LYS A 25 -15.64 4.62 -16.68
CA LYS A 25 -15.34 4.44 -18.10
C LYS A 25 -13.89 4.00 -18.26
N THR A 26 -13.68 2.98 -19.06
CA THR A 26 -12.37 2.38 -19.33
C THR A 26 -12.04 2.45 -20.82
N PRO A 27 -11.45 3.57 -21.31
CA PRO A 27 -11.04 3.68 -22.70
C PRO A 27 -10.05 2.57 -23.07
N GLU A 28 -10.18 2.00 -24.26
CA GLU A 28 -9.38 0.86 -24.71
C GLU A 28 -7.88 1.18 -24.74
N ASP A 29 -7.53 2.40 -25.10
CA ASP A 29 -6.17 2.87 -25.24
C ASP A 29 -5.71 3.81 -24.10
N PHE A 30 -6.40 3.75 -22.95
CA PHE A 30 -6.03 4.57 -21.79
C PHE A 30 -4.57 4.39 -21.41
N ASN A 31 -3.87 5.52 -21.25
CA ASN A 31 -2.52 5.60 -20.71
C ASN A 31 -2.42 6.80 -19.78
N PHE A 32 -2.16 6.53 -18.50
CA PHE A 32 -2.15 7.54 -17.44
C PHE A 32 -1.24 8.74 -17.73
N ALA A 33 -0.07 8.50 -18.35
CA ALA A 33 0.86 9.58 -18.67
C ALA A 33 0.30 10.57 -19.69
N TYR A 34 -0.35 10.07 -20.76
CA TYR A 34 -0.93 10.94 -21.79
C TYR A 34 -2.30 11.50 -21.38
N ASP A 35 -3.16 10.63 -20.81
CA ASP A 35 -4.57 10.96 -20.63
C ASP A 35 -4.85 11.69 -19.30
N ILE A 36 -3.86 11.72 -18.37
CA ILE A 36 -3.94 12.46 -17.10
C ILE A 36 -2.86 13.52 -17.02
N VAL A 37 -1.57 13.12 -17.05
CA VAL A 37 -0.46 14.07 -16.82
C VAL A 37 -0.39 15.12 -17.94
N ASP A 38 -0.37 14.67 -19.20
CA ASP A 38 -0.27 15.59 -20.34
C ASP A 38 -1.56 16.39 -20.53
N GLU A 39 -2.73 15.85 -20.18
CA GLU A 39 -4.00 16.58 -20.26
C GLU A 39 -4.09 17.69 -19.19
N TRP A 40 -3.67 17.45 -17.94
CA TRP A 40 -3.57 18.53 -16.95
C TRP A 40 -2.60 19.62 -17.39
N ALA A 41 -1.45 19.25 -17.97
CA ALA A 41 -0.48 20.19 -18.51
C ALA A 41 -1.05 21.09 -19.63
N LYS A 42 -1.98 20.54 -20.45
CA LYS A 42 -2.70 21.30 -21.47
C LYS A 42 -3.77 22.21 -20.89
N GLU A 43 -4.53 21.72 -19.87
CA GLU A 43 -5.60 22.49 -19.25
C GLU A 43 -5.07 23.69 -18.46
N ASP A 44 -3.99 23.48 -17.69
CA ASP A 44 -3.38 24.51 -16.84
C ASP A 44 -1.87 24.23 -16.63
N LYS A 45 -1.03 25.02 -17.29
CA LYS A 45 0.44 24.90 -17.21
C LYS A 45 1.01 25.17 -15.80
N GLU A 46 0.31 25.96 -14.99
CA GLU A 46 0.74 26.34 -13.64
C GLU A 46 0.19 25.39 -12.57
N LYS A 47 -0.65 24.43 -12.97
CA LYS A 47 -1.24 23.48 -12.04
C LYS A 47 -0.18 22.62 -11.39
N LYS A 48 -0.05 22.74 -10.07
CA LYS A 48 0.89 21.95 -9.27
C LYS A 48 0.48 20.48 -9.28
N ALA A 49 1.45 19.59 -9.44
CA ALA A 49 1.31 18.16 -9.37
C ALA A 49 1.97 17.56 -8.14
N LEU A 50 3.15 18.07 -7.77
CA LEU A 50 4.00 17.54 -6.71
C LEU A 50 4.65 18.66 -5.91
N VAL A 51 4.65 18.51 -4.59
CA VAL A 51 5.52 19.24 -3.66
C VAL A 51 6.36 18.21 -2.92
N TRP A 52 7.67 18.31 -3.03
CA TRP A 52 8.64 17.40 -2.44
C TRP A 52 9.59 18.15 -1.52
N CYS A 53 9.98 17.52 -0.41
CA CYS A 53 11.07 17.98 0.44
C CYS A 53 11.83 16.80 1.07
N ASP A 54 13.03 17.08 1.57
CA ASP A 54 13.88 16.13 2.30
C ASP A 54 14.36 16.69 3.65
N ASP A 55 15.12 15.88 4.39
CA ASP A 55 15.71 16.26 5.68
C ASP A 55 16.91 17.23 5.55
N ASN A 56 17.47 17.38 4.33
CA ASN A 56 18.64 18.19 4.06
C ASN A 56 18.27 19.61 3.58
N GLY A 57 16.98 19.96 3.61
CA GLY A 57 16.48 21.28 3.18
C GLY A 57 16.24 21.38 1.68
N GLY A 58 16.29 20.28 0.95
CA GLY A 58 15.87 20.22 -0.45
C GLY A 58 14.37 20.40 -0.56
N GLU A 59 13.92 21.27 -1.45
CA GLU A 59 12.51 21.50 -1.77
C GLU A 59 12.32 21.58 -3.28
N VAL A 60 11.35 20.83 -3.82
CA VAL A 60 10.99 20.84 -5.25
C VAL A 60 9.48 20.92 -5.38
N THR A 61 9.00 21.85 -6.17
CA THR A 61 7.60 21.89 -6.60
C THR A 61 7.56 21.71 -8.10
N LEU A 62 6.79 20.75 -8.59
CA LEU A 62 6.60 20.50 -10.01
C LEU A 62 5.13 20.69 -10.40
N THR A 63 4.93 21.39 -11.52
CA THR A 63 3.65 21.45 -12.22
C THR A 63 3.48 20.20 -13.11
N PHE A 64 2.25 19.94 -13.56
CA PHE A 64 2.02 18.87 -14.54
C PHE A 64 2.78 19.15 -15.85
N GLU A 65 2.92 20.42 -16.26
CA GLU A 65 3.70 20.79 -17.44
C GLU A 65 5.19 20.47 -17.28
N GLU A 66 5.77 20.71 -16.10
CA GLU A 66 7.15 20.34 -15.84
C GLU A 66 7.35 18.83 -15.82
N ILE A 67 6.42 18.06 -15.20
CA ILE A 67 6.46 16.60 -15.26
C ILE A 67 6.31 16.10 -16.69
N ARG A 68 5.41 16.68 -17.50
CA ARG A 68 5.25 16.35 -18.93
C ARG A 68 6.57 16.53 -19.68
N LYS A 69 7.21 17.70 -19.56
CA LYS A 69 8.47 18.01 -20.24
C LYS A 69 9.61 17.08 -19.78
N LEU A 70 9.80 16.93 -18.48
CA LEU A 70 10.86 16.08 -17.95
C LEU A 70 10.63 14.61 -18.31
N SER A 71 9.39 14.13 -18.26
CA SER A 71 9.08 12.75 -18.67
C SER A 71 9.22 12.53 -20.17
N ASN A 72 8.98 13.53 -21.00
CA ASN A 72 9.25 13.47 -22.44
C ASN A 72 10.75 13.34 -22.73
N LYS A 73 11.58 14.17 -22.07
CA LYS A 73 13.04 14.06 -22.15
C LYS A 73 13.52 12.66 -21.72
N ALA A 74 13.03 12.18 -20.58
CA ALA A 74 13.36 10.85 -20.07
C ALA A 74 12.90 9.72 -21.00
N ALA A 75 11.70 9.82 -21.59
CA ALA A 75 11.20 8.84 -22.57
C ALA A 75 12.08 8.80 -23.83
N ASN A 76 12.49 9.97 -24.35
CA ASN A 76 13.40 10.06 -25.49
C ASN A 76 14.76 9.42 -25.17
N TYR A 77 15.32 9.68 -23.98
CA TYR A 77 16.55 9.05 -23.52
C TYR A 77 16.40 7.52 -23.40
N PHE A 78 15.39 7.06 -22.69
CA PHE A 78 15.15 5.61 -22.48
C PHE A 78 14.93 4.87 -23.81
N ARG A 79 14.23 5.49 -24.77
CA ARG A 79 14.11 4.95 -26.13
C ARG A 79 15.46 4.89 -26.84
N SER A 80 16.32 5.90 -26.69
CA SER A 80 17.64 5.95 -27.34
C SER A 80 18.59 4.85 -26.83
N ILE A 81 18.43 4.41 -25.59
CA ILE A 81 19.20 3.31 -25.00
C ILE A 81 18.55 1.92 -25.22
N GLY A 82 17.47 1.85 -26.03
CA GLY A 82 16.86 0.62 -26.51
C GLY A 82 15.64 0.12 -25.77
N LEU A 83 15.12 0.86 -24.75
CA LEU A 83 13.87 0.48 -24.08
C LEU A 83 12.68 0.73 -25.00
N LYS A 84 11.72 -0.19 -24.96
CA LYS A 84 10.51 -0.19 -25.78
C LYS A 84 9.35 -0.84 -25.04
N LYS A 85 8.18 -0.85 -25.64
CA LYS A 85 7.01 -1.53 -25.10
C LYS A 85 7.34 -2.98 -24.71
N GLY A 86 7.02 -3.34 -23.46
CA GLY A 86 7.29 -4.66 -22.89
C GLY A 86 8.68 -4.85 -22.27
N SER A 87 9.63 -3.91 -22.44
CA SER A 87 10.86 -3.86 -21.64
C SER A 87 10.53 -3.71 -20.16
N VAL A 88 11.42 -4.15 -19.27
CA VAL A 88 11.19 -4.14 -17.82
C VAL A 88 12.25 -3.32 -17.09
N ALA A 89 11.83 -2.41 -16.22
CA ALA A 89 12.72 -1.57 -15.42
C ALA A 89 12.47 -1.77 -13.92
N LEU A 90 13.53 -1.91 -13.11
CA LEU A 90 13.50 -1.98 -11.65
C LEU A 90 13.88 -0.62 -11.07
N LEU A 91 13.03 -0.08 -10.17
CA LEU A 91 13.17 1.24 -9.58
C LEU A 91 13.37 1.14 -8.07
N ILE A 92 14.54 1.56 -7.54
CA ILE A 92 14.87 1.57 -6.12
C ILE A 92 15.09 3.03 -5.70
N LEU A 93 14.00 3.79 -5.59
CA LEU A 93 14.04 5.27 -5.60
C LEU A 93 13.55 5.94 -4.31
N ARG A 94 13.16 5.17 -3.27
CA ARG A 94 12.57 5.75 -2.04
C ARG A 94 11.40 6.69 -2.40
N GLN A 95 11.39 7.92 -1.89
CA GLN A 95 10.39 8.95 -2.19
C GLN A 95 11.01 10.13 -2.98
N ARG A 96 12.04 9.87 -3.79
CA ARG A 96 12.68 10.90 -4.64
C ARG A 96 11.68 11.45 -5.64
N TRP A 97 11.71 12.77 -5.88
CA TRP A 97 10.80 13.43 -6.83
C TRP A 97 10.96 12.92 -8.27
N GLU A 98 12.13 12.44 -8.63
CA GLU A 98 12.43 11.83 -9.93
C GLU A 98 11.57 10.59 -10.21
N TYR A 99 11.07 9.90 -9.16
CA TYR A 99 10.18 8.74 -9.32
C TYR A 99 8.98 9.05 -10.21
N TRP A 100 8.29 10.18 -9.97
CA TRP A 100 7.11 10.56 -10.75
C TRP A 100 7.43 10.88 -12.21
N VAL A 101 8.58 11.51 -12.49
CA VAL A 101 9.07 11.77 -13.85
C VAL A 101 9.39 10.45 -14.56
N ILE A 102 10.13 9.57 -13.90
CA ILE A 102 10.58 8.29 -14.45
C ILE A 102 9.39 7.38 -14.76
N VAL A 103 8.46 7.17 -13.82
CA VAL A 103 7.31 6.29 -14.08
C VAL A 103 6.40 6.84 -15.17
N THR A 104 6.24 8.16 -15.26
CA THR A 104 5.49 8.80 -16.35
C THR A 104 6.18 8.55 -17.70
N ALA A 105 7.51 8.65 -17.78
CA ALA A 105 8.27 8.35 -18.99
C ALA A 105 8.16 6.87 -19.39
N LEU A 106 8.27 5.95 -18.43
CA LEU A 106 8.14 4.51 -18.67
C LEU A 106 6.72 4.14 -19.16
N MET A 107 5.68 4.78 -18.59
CA MET A 107 4.30 4.60 -19.07
C MET A 107 4.14 5.09 -20.52
N LYS A 108 4.77 6.22 -20.91
CA LYS A 108 4.74 6.73 -22.30
C LYS A 108 5.33 5.73 -23.28
N LEU A 109 6.38 5.03 -22.88
CA LEU A 109 7.06 4.04 -23.69
C LEU A 109 6.42 2.64 -23.68
N GLY A 110 5.48 2.37 -22.78
CA GLY A 110 4.96 1.01 -22.58
C GLY A 110 5.94 0.09 -21.84
N VAL A 111 6.92 0.64 -21.13
CA VAL A 111 7.87 -0.13 -20.31
C VAL A 111 7.21 -0.52 -19.00
N ILE A 112 7.31 -1.79 -18.64
CA ILE A 112 6.81 -2.34 -17.36
C ILE A 112 7.76 -1.92 -16.25
N PHE A 113 7.28 -1.22 -15.23
CA PHE A 113 8.13 -0.82 -14.12
C PHE A 113 7.84 -1.62 -12.85
N ILE A 114 8.89 -1.88 -12.09
CA ILE A 114 8.87 -2.61 -10.83
C ILE A 114 9.37 -1.67 -9.74
N PRO A 115 8.49 -1.03 -8.98
CA PRO A 115 8.92 -0.25 -7.82
C PRO A 115 9.43 -1.18 -6.73
N ALA A 116 10.52 -0.80 -6.08
CA ALA A 116 11.18 -1.60 -5.06
C ALA A 116 11.65 -0.76 -3.88
N THR A 117 11.68 -1.38 -2.71
CA THR A 117 12.16 -0.76 -1.47
C THR A 117 13.69 -0.75 -1.41
N LEU A 118 14.26 0.20 -0.67
CA LEU A 118 15.70 0.31 -0.43
C LEU A 118 16.31 -0.88 0.30
N GLN A 119 15.50 -1.65 1.02
CA GLN A 119 15.97 -2.72 1.92
C GLN A 119 16.23 -4.04 1.19
N LEU A 120 16.19 -4.05 -0.15
CA LEU A 120 16.47 -5.25 -0.92
C LEU A 120 17.93 -5.69 -0.74
N THR A 121 18.12 -6.99 -0.48
CA THR A 121 19.44 -7.61 -0.48
C THR A 121 19.86 -7.99 -1.90
N LYS A 122 21.14 -8.28 -2.09
CA LYS A 122 21.69 -8.87 -3.33
C LYS A 122 20.80 -9.99 -3.89
N LYS A 123 20.41 -10.95 -3.02
CA LYS A 123 19.57 -12.09 -3.41
C LYS A 123 18.19 -11.64 -3.91
N ASP A 124 17.60 -10.66 -3.24
CA ASP A 124 16.29 -10.12 -3.61
C ASP A 124 16.34 -9.41 -4.97
N ILE A 125 17.38 -8.64 -5.22
CA ILE A 125 17.59 -7.90 -6.48
C ILE A 125 17.81 -8.87 -7.62
N ALA A 126 18.76 -9.81 -7.48
CA ALA A 126 19.04 -10.81 -8.51
C ALA A 126 17.80 -11.66 -8.86
N TYR A 127 17.06 -12.11 -7.83
CA TYR A 127 15.81 -12.85 -8.05
C TYR A 127 14.78 -12.04 -8.84
N ARG A 128 14.51 -10.79 -8.43
CA ARG A 128 13.53 -9.94 -9.12
C ARG A 128 13.95 -9.63 -10.54
N ALA A 129 15.22 -9.34 -10.75
CA ALA A 129 15.76 -9.03 -12.06
C ALA A 129 15.59 -10.20 -13.03
N ASN A 130 15.98 -11.41 -12.62
CA ASN A 130 15.91 -12.60 -13.48
C ASN A 130 14.47 -13.08 -13.68
N ALA A 131 13.66 -13.15 -12.62
CA ALA A 131 12.27 -13.59 -12.71
C ALA A 131 11.44 -12.69 -13.63
N ALA A 132 11.57 -11.38 -13.51
CA ALA A 132 10.86 -10.44 -14.37
C ALA A 132 11.54 -10.22 -15.73
N GLY A 133 12.85 -10.44 -15.84
CA GLY A 133 13.65 -10.14 -17.02
C GLY A 133 13.96 -8.66 -17.14
N VAL A 134 14.41 -8.04 -16.04
CA VAL A 134 14.75 -6.62 -15.95
C VAL A 134 15.91 -6.28 -16.88
N GLU A 135 15.74 -5.22 -17.66
CA GLU A 135 16.73 -4.69 -18.61
C GLU A 135 17.43 -3.44 -18.07
N MET A 136 16.77 -2.66 -17.22
CA MET A 136 17.31 -1.43 -16.64
C MET A 136 17.04 -1.38 -15.13
N ILE A 137 18.04 -0.92 -14.37
CA ILE A 137 17.88 -0.55 -12.95
C ILE A 137 18.14 0.95 -12.80
N ILE A 138 17.25 1.66 -12.08
CA ILE A 138 17.51 3.02 -11.62
C ILE A 138 17.37 3.04 -10.10
N CYS A 139 18.37 3.57 -9.41
CA CYS A 139 18.35 3.67 -7.96
C CYS A 139 18.88 5.02 -7.44
N ILE A 140 18.80 5.22 -6.14
CA ILE A 140 19.45 6.34 -5.45
C ILE A 140 20.92 6.04 -5.22
N ASP A 141 21.74 7.09 -5.06
CA ASP A 141 23.12 6.99 -4.63
C ASP A 141 23.17 6.87 -3.09
N ASP A 142 22.99 5.65 -2.64
CA ASP A 142 23.05 5.23 -1.24
C ASP A 142 23.99 4.03 -1.16
N ASP A 143 24.96 4.06 -0.25
CA ASP A 143 26.02 3.04 -0.15
C ASP A 143 25.48 1.63 -0.01
N TYR A 144 24.40 1.44 0.77
CA TYR A 144 23.79 0.13 0.92
C TYR A 144 23.12 -0.33 -0.39
N VAL A 145 22.27 0.53 -0.98
CA VAL A 145 21.53 0.20 -2.22
C VAL A 145 22.50 -0.10 -3.36
N VAL A 146 23.45 0.79 -3.58
CA VAL A 146 24.48 0.63 -4.63
C VAL A 146 25.29 -0.64 -4.41
N GLY A 147 25.75 -0.88 -3.17
CA GLY A 147 26.51 -2.11 -2.84
C GLY A 147 25.71 -3.38 -3.07
N GLN A 148 24.39 -3.40 -2.79
CA GLN A 148 23.53 -4.55 -3.06
C GLN A 148 23.31 -4.75 -4.56
N VAL A 149 23.11 -3.67 -5.33
CA VAL A 149 22.97 -3.74 -6.80
C VAL A 149 24.23 -4.27 -7.43
N GLU A 150 25.42 -3.70 -7.10
CA GLU A 150 26.70 -4.17 -7.64
C GLU A 150 26.99 -5.63 -7.32
N ALA A 151 26.74 -6.03 -6.08
CA ALA A 151 26.91 -7.43 -5.69
C ALA A 151 25.98 -8.38 -6.44
N ALA A 152 24.80 -7.90 -6.90
CA ALA A 152 23.83 -8.70 -7.66
C ALA A 152 24.18 -8.80 -9.16
N LEU A 153 24.91 -7.83 -9.74
CA LEU A 153 25.21 -7.77 -11.18
C LEU A 153 25.70 -9.08 -11.79
N PRO A 154 26.67 -9.81 -11.17
CA PRO A 154 27.16 -11.05 -11.74
C PRO A 154 26.12 -12.17 -11.84
N GLU A 155 24.99 -12.04 -11.15
CA GLU A 155 23.91 -13.03 -11.11
C GLU A 155 22.69 -12.62 -11.96
N MET A 156 22.76 -11.48 -12.68
CA MET A 156 21.65 -10.96 -13.47
C MET A 156 21.88 -11.13 -14.97
N ASP A 157 20.93 -11.77 -15.66
CA ASP A 157 21.12 -12.22 -17.04
C ASP A 157 20.91 -11.15 -18.11
N LYS A 158 20.05 -10.14 -17.87
CA LYS A 158 19.53 -9.22 -18.90
C LYS A 158 19.81 -7.75 -18.67
N ILE A 159 20.50 -7.40 -17.60
CA ILE A 159 20.75 -5.98 -17.27
C ILE A 159 21.66 -5.35 -18.33
N ASN A 160 21.13 -4.32 -18.99
CA ASN A 160 21.85 -3.58 -20.01
C ASN A 160 22.25 -2.18 -19.54
N LYS A 161 21.50 -1.59 -18.61
CA LYS A 161 21.68 -0.21 -18.13
C LYS A 161 21.43 -0.10 -16.65
N ILE A 162 22.28 0.67 -15.97
CA ILE A 162 22.13 1.00 -14.56
C ILE A 162 22.34 2.49 -14.41
N GLY A 163 21.49 3.16 -13.64
CA GLY A 163 21.56 4.60 -13.44
C GLY A 163 21.23 5.04 -12.03
N LEU A 164 21.71 6.25 -11.72
CA LEU A 164 21.46 6.95 -10.48
C LEU A 164 20.60 8.21 -10.75
N VAL A 165 19.69 8.53 -9.83
CA VAL A 165 18.93 9.79 -9.87
C VAL A 165 19.66 10.95 -9.18
N ASN A 166 20.63 10.62 -8.30
CA ASN A 166 21.42 11.59 -7.55
C ASN A 166 22.83 11.02 -7.35
N GLY A 167 23.83 11.64 -7.91
CA GLY A 167 25.22 11.17 -7.82
C GLY A 167 25.79 10.63 -9.12
N ASN A 168 27.07 10.28 -9.11
CA ASN A 168 27.81 9.80 -10.27
C ASN A 168 28.64 8.56 -9.92
N ARG A 169 28.64 7.56 -10.80
CA ARG A 169 29.42 6.33 -10.64
C ARG A 169 29.89 5.79 -11.99
N ASP A 170 31.12 5.29 -12.02
CA ASP A 170 31.71 4.77 -13.25
C ASP A 170 30.87 3.62 -13.83
N GLY A 171 30.54 3.71 -15.12
CA GLY A 171 29.72 2.73 -15.81
C GLY A 171 28.22 2.83 -15.58
N TRP A 172 27.77 3.74 -14.71
CA TRP A 172 26.36 4.03 -14.46
C TRP A 172 25.98 5.39 -15.06
N PHE A 173 24.80 5.49 -15.62
CA PHE A 173 24.34 6.80 -16.11
C PHE A 173 23.82 7.67 -14.96
N ASN A 174 24.02 8.99 -15.06
CA ASN A 174 23.33 9.95 -14.21
C ASN A 174 22.05 10.41 -14.92
N PHE A 175 20.90 10.22 -14.28
CA PHE A 175 19.59 10.49 -14.86
C PHE A 175 19.47 11.95 -15.36
N HIS A 176 19.88 12.90 -14.54
CA HIS A 176 19.75 14.33 -14.88
C HIS A 176 20.67 14.75 -16.02
N ASP A 177 21.90 14.24 -16.04
CA ASP A 177 22.86 14.54 -17.09
C ASP A 177 22.43 13.98 -18.44
N GLU A 178 21.91 12.75 -18.44
CA GLU A 178 21.49 12.10 -19.66
C GLU A 178 20.26 12.73 -20.30
N ILE A 179 19.27 13.13 -19.51
CA ILE A 179 18.01 13.65 -20.06
C ILE A 179 18.08 15.14 -20.48
N LYS A 180 19.09 15.90 -20.01
CA LYS A 180 19.10 17.36 -20.14
C LYS A 180 19.01 17.86 -21.59
N ASP A 181 19.68 17.18 -22.51
CA ASP A 181 19.82 17.58 -23.91
C ASP A 181 18.79 16.94 -24.84
N PHE A 182 17.95 16.02 -24.32
CA PHE A 182 16.87 15.42 -25.09
C PHE A 182 15.68 16.37 -25.25
N SER A 183 14.92 16.16 -26.33
CA SER A 183 13.70 16.94 -26.61
C SER A 183 12.65 16.77 -25.52
N ASP A 184 11.99 17.85 -25.14
CA ASP A 184 10.83 17.87 -24.24
C ASP A 184 9.50 17.61 -24.98
N GLU A 185 9.56 17.20 -26.26
CA GLU A 185 8.45 16.72 -27.05
C GLU A 185 8.55 15.19 -27.24
N PHE A 186 7.46 14.49 -27.00
CA PHE A 186 7.33 13.05 -27.21
C PHE A 186 5.90 12.72 -27.65
N ASN A 187 5.76 12.21 -28.86
CA ASN A 187 4.45 11.87 -29.41
C ASN A 187 3.97 10.51 -28.90
N ARG A 188 2.67 10.40 -28.60
CA ARG A 188 2.05 9.11 -28.30
C ARG A 188 2.22 8.18 -29.51
N PRO A 189 2.79 6.98 -29.32
CA PRO A 189 2.93 6.02 -30.43
C PRO A 189 1.56 5.61 -31.00
N ASP A 190 1.50 5.46 -32.32
CA ASP A 190 0.34 4.97 -33.08
C ASP A 190 0.62 3.68 -33.85
N ASP A 191 1.84 3.15 -33.69
CA ASP A 191 2.37 1.91 -34.26
C ASP A 191 2.31 0.71 -33.26
N ASP A 192 3.18 -0.26 -33.42
CA ASP A 192 3.31 -1.44 -32.55
C ASP A 192 3.76 -1.09 -31.11
N GLN A 193 4.27 0.11 -30.88
CA GLN A 193 4.62 0.63 -29.56
C GLN A 193 3.41 1.27 -28.82
N LYS A 194 2.25 1.40 -29.48
CA LYS A 194 1.03 1.90 -28.84
C LYS A 194 0.63 1.01 -27.68
N THR A 195 0.34 1.64 -26.52
CA THR A 195 -0.17 0.95 -25.33
C THR A 195 -1.69 0.87 -25.34
N TYR A 196 -2.22 -0.21 -24.78
CA TYR A 196 -3.64 -0.44 -24.58
C TYR A 196 -3.95 -0.66 -23.11
N GLY A 197 -5.18 -0.41 -22.70
CA GLY A 197 -5.63 -0.56 -21.31
C GLY A 197 -5.34 -1.93 -20.69
N LYS A 198 -5.32 -2.99 -21.49
CA LYS A 198 -5.01 -4.37 -21.07
C LYS A 198 -3.52 -4.70 -20.93
N ASP A 199 -2.64 -3.87 -21.50
CA ASP A 199 -1.19 -4.12 -21.41
C ASP A 199 -0.71 -3.99 -19.96
N ILE A 200 0.29 -4.79 -19.57
CA ILE A 200 0.86 -4.71 -18.23
C ILE A 200 1.65 -3.40 -18.11
N MET A 201 1.34 -2.63 -17.08
CA MET A 201 1.98 -1.36 -16.77
C MET A 201 3.04 -1.51 -15.68
N GLN A 202 2.70 -2.21 -14.61
CA GLN A 202 3.58 -2.37 -13.45
C GLN A 202 3.46 -3.75 -12.79
N ILE A 203 4.51 -4.10 -12.05
CA ILE A 203 4.57 -5.34 -11.27
C ILE A 203 4.98 -5.00 -9.83
N TYR A 204 4.23 -5.51 -8.85
CA TYR A 204 4.64 -5.51 -7.45
C TYR A 204 5.06 -6.91 -7.02
N PHE A 205 6.19 -6.98 -6.30
CA PHE A 205 6.60 -8.21 -5.64
C PHE A 205 5.98 -8.29 -4.24
N THR A 206 5.21 -9.34 -3.97
CA THR A 206 4.59 -9.58 -2.66
C THR A 206 5.21 -10.79 -1.98
N SER A 207 5.29 -10.75 -0.65
CA SER A 207 5.70 -11.93 0.13
C SER A 207 4.67 -13.04 -0.01
N GLY A 208 5.04 -14.12 -0.70
CA GLY A 208 4.24 -15.34 -0.75
C GLY A 208 4.28 -16.08 0.60
N THR A 209 3.20 -16.77 0.94
CA THR A 209 3.13 -17.62 2.15
C THR A 209 3.99 -18.90 2.02
N THR A 210 4.40 -19.26 0.82
CA THR A 210 5.00 -20.58 0.49
C THR A 210 6.39 -20.52 -0.14
N GLY A 211 7.07 -19.36 -0.21
CA GLY A 211 8.40 -19.29 -0.84
C GLY A 211 8.79 -17.94 -1.40
N MET A 212 9.22 -17.93 -2.67
CA MET A 212 9.68 -16.71 -3.33
C MET A 212 8.53 -15.71 -3.58
N PRO A 213 8.83 -14.39 -3.60
CA PRO A 213 7.81 -13.36 -3.83
C PRO A 213 7.05 -13.55 -5.14
N LYS A 214 5.73 -13.34 -5.11
CA LYS A 214 4.86 -13.36 -6.29
C LYS A 214 4.94 -12.03 -7.04
N MET A 215 4.80 -12.09 -8.36
CA MET A 215 4.82 -10.93 -9.24
C MET A 215 3.39 -10.51 -9.62
N VAL A 216 2.78 -9.63 -8.84
CA VAL A 216 1.41 -9.13 -9.05
C VAL A 216 1.40 -8.11 -10.18
N CYS A 217 0.65 -8.39 -11.26
CA CYS A 217 0.56 -7.54 -12.44
C CYS A 217 -0.63 -6.58 -12.40
N HIS A 218 -0.38 -5.32 -12.72
CA HIS A 218 -1.41 -4.33 -12.96
C HIS A 218 -1.30 -3.77 -14.38
N ASN A 219 -2.44 -3.62 -15.03
CA ASN A 219 -2.53 -3.09 -16.39
C ASN A 219 -2.69 -1.56 -16.39
N TYR A 220 -2.75 -0.97 -17.59
CA TYR A 220 -2.93 0.49 -17.73
C TYR A 220 -4.28 1.01 -17.23
N LEU A 221 -5.29 0.16 -17.02
CA LEU A 221 -6.57 0.60 -16.43
C LEU A 221 -6.55 0.68 -14.91
N HIS A 222 -5.55 0.08 -14.24
CA HIS A 222 -5.41 0.09 -12.79
C HIS A 222 -5.51 1.49 -12.15
N PRO A 223 -4.92 2.56 -12.71
CA PRO A 223 -5.07 3.92 -12.19
C PRO A 223 -6.52 4.38 -12.06
N LEU A 224 -7.41 3.97 -12.97
CA LEU A 224 -8.83 4.34 -12.92
C LEU A 224 -9.56 3.70 -11.71
N GLY A 225 -9.14 2.51 -11.28
CA GLY A 225 -9.65 1.89 -10.05
C GLY A 225 -9.33 2.69 -8.80
N HIS A 226 -8.28 3.51 -8.83
CA HIS A 226 -7.89 4.38 -7.72
C HIS A 226 -8.73 5.67 -7.59
N ILE A 227 -9.66 5.93 -8.49
CA ILE A 227 -10.60 7.06 -8.33
C ILE A 227 -11.40 6.88 -7.03
N VAL A 228 -11.89 5.67 -6.74
CA VAL A 228 -12.58 5.39 -5.47
C VAL A 228 -11.67 5.65 -4.27
N THR A 229 -10.43 5.19 -4.35
CA THR A 229 -9.44 5.40 -3.29
C THR A 229 -9.23 6.88 -2.98
N ALA A 230 -9.01 7.68 -4.01
CA ALA A 230 -8.66 9.09 -3.85
C ALA A 230 -9.87 9.99 -3.58
N LYS A 231 -10.92 9.91 -4.42
CA LYS A 231 -12.06 10.82 -4.34
C LYS A 231 -12.94 10.54 -3.13
N TYR A 232 -13.23 9.25 -2.82
CA TYR A 232 -14.27 8.90 -1.86
C TYR A 232 -13.76 8.35 -0.53
N TRP A 233 -12.52 7.84 -0.49
CA TRP A 233 -11.92 7.41 0.77
C TRP A 233 -10.86 8.39 1.28
N HIS A 234 -9.85 8.79 0.49
CA HIS A 234 -8.91 9.85 0.90
C HIS A 234 -9.55 11.24 0.88
N MET A 235 -10.68 11.41 0.17
CA MET A 235 -11.42 12.66 0.02
C MET A 235 -10.55 13.81 -0.50
N VAL A 236 -9.64 13.49 -1.43
CA VAL A 236 -8.75 14.50 -2.02
C VAL A 236 -9.54 15.52 -2.85
N GLN A 237 -9.06 16.74 -2.86
CA GLN A 237 -9.66 17.85 -3.57
C GLN A 237 -8.69 18.42 -4.61
N ASP A 238 -9.24 18.96 -5.70
CA ASP A 238 -8.47 19.61 -6.76
C ASP A 238 -7.61 20.75 -6.21
N GLY A 239 -6.31 20.75 -6.55
CA GLY A 239 -5.32 21.74 -6.12
C GLY A 239 -4.90 21.69 -4.64
N LYS A 240 -5.48 20.77 -3.83
CA LYS A 240 -5.13 20.61 -2.42
C LYS A 240 -4.06 19.54 -2.20
N LEU A 241 -3.29 19.69 -1.11
CA LEU A 241 -2.17 18.81 -0.78
C LEU A 241 -2.64 17.52 -0.09
N HIS A 242 -2.31 16.38 -0.68
CA HIS A 242 -2.48 15.06 -0.09
C HIS A 242 -1.14 14.45 0.29
N MET A 243 -1.04 13.93 1.50
CA MET A 243 0.14 13.20 1.97
C MET A 243 -0.20 11.77 2.35
N THR A 244 0.44 10.82 1.69
CA THR A 244 0.49 9.41 2.11
C THR A 244 1.93 9.04 2.49
N ASN A 245 2.15 8.45 3.66
CA ASN A 245 3.46 7.91 4.01
C ASN A 245 3.54 6.43 3.60
N SER A 246 4.30 6.18 2.53
CA SER A 246 4.61 4.84 2.02
C SER A 246 5.88 4.91 1.18
N ASP A 247 6.72 3.88 1.28
CA ASP A 247 7.85 3.67 0.37
C ASP A 247 7.35 3.30 -1.03
N SER A 248 8.09 3.70 -2.07
CA SER A 248 7.72 3.47 -3.47
C SER A 248 7.61 1.99 -3.84
N GLY A 249 8.31 1.11 -3.15
CA GLY A 249 8.25 -0.35 -3.35
C GLY A 249 6.96 -1.03 -2.90
N TRP A 250 6.02 -0.31 -2.30
CA TRP A 250 4.75 -0.84 -1.80
C TRP A 250 3.56 -0.37 -2.63
N ALA A 251 2.57 -1.25 -2.84
CA ALA A 251 1.35 -0.91 -3.56
C ALA A 251 0.61 0.28 -2.93
N LYS A 252 0.70 0.48 -1.61
CA LYS A 252 0.13 1.65 -0.92
C LYS A 252 0.66 2.98 -1.44
N PHE A 253 1.86 3.03 -2.02
CA PHE A 253 2.36 4.22 -2.72
C PHE A 253 1.46 4.56 -3.91
N GLY A 254 1.10 3.59 -4.73
CA GLY A 254 0.14 3.77 -5.84
C GLY A 254 -1.25 4.22 -5.35
N TRP A 255 -1.68 3.78 -4.16
CA TRP A 255 -2.97 4.17 -3.59
C TRP A 255 -3.05 5.65 -3.23
N GLY A 256 -1.95 6.24 -2.76
CA GLY A 256 -1.99 7.58 -2.17
C GLY A 256 -1.01 8.59 -2.76
N LYS A 257 -0.13 8.20 -3.69
CA LYS A 257 0.94 9.09 -4.13
C LYS A 257 1.07 9.25 -5.65
N ILE A 258 0.08 8.80 -6.43
CA ILE A 258 0.17 8.99 -7.88
C ILE A 258 -1.19 8.97 -8.57
N TYR A 259 -1.87 7.82 -8.63
CA TYR A 259 -2.95 7.58 -9.59
C TYR A 259 -4.22 8.40 -9.34
N GLY A 260 -5.02 7.97 -8.37
CA GLY A 260 -6.30 8.61 -8.09
C GLY A 260 -6.17 10.08 -7.71
N GLN A 261 -5.09 10.43 -7.00
CA GLN A 261 -4.81 11.81 -6.60
C GLN A 261 -4.66 12.73 -7.81
N TRP A 262 -3.85 12.33 -8.80
CA TRP A 262 -3.66 13.13 -10.01
C TRP A 262 -4.88 13.11 -10.93
N ILE A 263 -5.64 12.00 -10.99
CA ILE A 263 -6.92 11.99 -11.73
C ILE A 263 -7.88 13.02 -11.13
N CYS A 264 -7.92 13.14 -9.80
CA CYS A 264 -8.74 14.13 -9.09
C CYS A 264 -8.16 15.55 -9.08
N GLY A 265 -6.95 15.75 -9.64
CA GLY A 265 -6.28 17.05 -9.69
C GLY A 265 -5.61 17.48 -8.38
N ALA A 266 -5.50 16.60 -7.39
CA ALA A 266 -4.83 16.89 -6.13
C ALA A 266 -3.31 17.00 -6.31
N VAL A 267 -2.68 17.80 -5.45
CA VAL A 267 -1.23 17.93 -5.37
C VAL A 267 -0.69 16.88 -4.41
N ILE A 268 0.27 16.08 -4.84
CA ILE A 268 0.95 15.11 -3.99
C ILE A 268 2.00 15.82 -3.15
N PHE A 269 1.98 15.58 -1.84
CA PHE A 269 3.08 15.94 -0.97
C PHE A 269 3.96 14.73 -0.68
N ALA A 270 5.25 14.84 -0.94
CA ALA A 270 6.24 13.78 -0.71
C ALA A 270 7.34 14.28 0.24
N TYR A 271 7.46 13.63 1.38
CA TYR A 271 8.54 13.88 2.34
C TYR A 271 9.53 12.71 2.27
N ASP A 272 10.73 12.99 1.75
CA ASP A 272 11.81 12.02 1.56
C ASP A 272 12.71 11.98 2.80
N ALA A 273 12.13 11.53 3.92
CA ALA A 273 12.84 11.41 5.18
C ALA A 273 13.88 10.29 5.15
N GLU A 274 15.08 10.57 5.65
CA GLU A 274 16.12 9.54 5.86
C GLU A 274 15.71 8.57 6.97
N LYS A 275 15.15 9.12 8.04
CA LYS A 275 14.62 8.37 9.17
C LYS A 275 13.27 8.92 9.60
N PHE A 276 12.30 8.04 9.75
CA PHE A 276 11.01 8.44 10.27
C PHE A 276 11.11 8.93 11.72
N THR A 277 10.54 10.12 11.99
CA THR A 277 10.20 10.59 13.34
C THR A 277 8.78 11.16 13.32
N ALA A 278 8.03 10.91 14.39
CA ALA A 278 6.66 11.41 14.50
C ALA A 278 6.60 12.93 14.58
N SER A 279 7.56 13.54 15.29
CA SER A 279 7.69 15.00 15.42
C SER A 279 7.94 15.69 14.07
N ASN A 280 8.84 15.15 13.23
CA ASN A 280 9.06 15.70 11.88
C ASN A 280 7.81 15.57 11.00
N MET A 281 7.10 14.44 11.10
CA MET A 281 5.87 14.22 10.35
C MET A 281 4.80 15.27 10.71
N LEU A 282 4.59 15.51 12.01
CA LEU A 282 3.66 16.54 12.50
C LEU A 282 4.07 17.94 12.05
N ALA A 283 5.38 18.26 12.11
CA ALA A 283 5.92 19.53 11.63
C ALA A 283 5.71 19.73 10.11
N MET A 284 5.82 18.67 9.31
CA MET A 284 5.55 18.76 7.85
C MET A 284 4.08 19.00 7.57
N ILE A 285 3.15 18.37 8.32
CA ILE A 285 1.71 18.63 8.20
C ILE A 285 1.43 20.12 8.46
N GLU A 286 1.96 20.67 9.54
CA GLU A 286 1.80 22.07 9.91
C GLU A 286 2.43 23.02 8.87
N LYS A 287 3.70 22.80 8.50
CA LYS A 287 4.47 23.67 7.59
C LYS A 287 3.81 23.78 6.22
N TYR A 288 3.41 22.67 5.63
CA TYR A 288 2.89 22.61 4.27
C TYR A 288 1.36 22.70 4.20
N LYS A 289 0.67 22.76 5.35
CA LYS A 289 -0.79 22.83 5.41
C LYS A 289 -1.44 21.68 4.63
N ILE A 290 -1.03 20.45 4.96
CA ILE A 290 -1.57 19.23 4.37
C ILE A 290 -3.09 19.17 4.64
N THR A 291 -3.87 18.84 3.61
CA THR A 291 -5.35 18.83 3.71
C THR A 291 -5.94 17.45 3.91
N THR A 292 -5.31 16.42 3.34
CA THR A 292 -5.71 15.02 3.54
C THR A 292 -4.50 14.15 3.80
N PHE A 293 -4.63 13.20 4.74
CA PHE A 293 -3.49 12.47 5.27
C PHE A 293 -3.76 10.97 5.39
N CYS A 294 -2.79 10.12 4.98
CA CYS A 294 -2.89 8.67 5.06
C CYS A 294 -1.59 8.03 5.51
N VAL A 295 -1.62 7.33 6.64
CA VAL A 295 -0.48 6.57 7.16
C VAL A 295 -0.94 5.23 7.75
N PRO A 296 -0.03 4.25 7.97
CA PRO A 296 -0.37 3.04 8.73
C PRO A 296 -0.75 3.36 10.18
N PRO A 297 -1.53 2.50 10.85
CA PRO A 297 -1.86 2.62 12.28
C PRO A 297 -0.63 2.78 13.19
N THR A 298 0.47 2.10 12.88
CA THR A 298 1.73 2.24 13.60
C THR A 298 2.22 3.69 13.66
N ILE A 299 2.09 4.45 12.59
CA ILE A 299 2.49 5.88 12.56
C ILE A 299 1.60 6.71 13.49
N TYR A 300 0.28 6.47 13.50
CA TYR A 300 -0.62 7.15 14.45
C TYR A 300 -0.23 6.86 15.90
N ARG A 301 0.14 5.60 16.23
CA ARG A 301 0.62 5.27 17.58
C ARG A 301 1.87 6.05 17.97
N PHE A 302 2.83 6.24 17.04
CA PHE A 302 4.01 7.08 17.31
C PHE A 302 3.64 8.56 17.44
N MET A 303 2.74 9.07 16.59
CA MET A 303 2.28 10.46 16.71
C MET A 303 1.56 10.73 18.04
N LEU A 304 0.81 9.74 18.57
CA LEU A 304 0.15 9.83 19.87
C LEU A 304 1.12 9.82 21.08
N GLN A 305 2.39 9.46 20.88
CA GLN A 305 3.44 9.58 21.91
C GLN A 305 4.05 10.99 21.96
N GLU A 306 3.82 11.81 20.94
CA GLU A 306 4.23 13.20 20.88
C GLU A 306 3.17 14.12 21.52
N ASP A 307 3.55 15.34 21.86
CA ASP A 307 2.61 16.38 22.25
C ASP A 307 1.94 16.98 20.99
N VAL A 308 0.92 16.26 20.46
CA VAL A 308 0.22 16.62 19.22
C VAL A 308 -0.34 18.04 19.26
N LYS A 309 -0.70 18.56 20.45
CA LYS A 309 -1.27 19.91 20.62
C LYS A 309 -0.26 21.04 20.37
N LYS A 310 1.02 20.74 20.28
CA LYS A 310 2.04 21.72 19.90
C LYS A 310 2.02 22.10 18.41
N TYR A 311 1.35 21.30 17.57
CA TYR A 311 1.30 21.47 16.14
C TYR A 311 -0.06 21.95 15.67
N ASP A 312 -0.10 22.88 14.72
CA ASP A 312 -1.34 23.30 14.05
C ASP A 312 -1.71 22.30 12.95
N LEU A 313 -2.57 21.35 13.29
CA LEU A 313 -3.10 20.34 12.38
C LEU A 313 -4.45 20.71 11.76
N SER A 314 -4.94 21.94 11.97
CA SER A 314 -6.26 22.40 11.52
C SER A 314 -6.47 22.40 10.02
N SER A 315 -5.38 22.33 9.24
CA SER A 315 -5.45 22.21 7.78
C SER A 315 -5.91 20.83 7.31
N VAL A 316 -5.80 19.79 8.16
CA VAL A 316 -6.16 18.42 7.77
C VAL A 316 -7.66 18.21 7.95
N GLU A 317 -8.35 18.15 6.84
CA GLU A 317 -9.80 17.96 6.78
C GLU A 317 -10.19 16.48 6.89
N HIS A 318 -9.27 15.55 6.52
CA HIS A 318 -9.56 14.12 6.51
C HIS A 318 -8.33 13.25 6.79
N TRP A 319 -8.48 12.37 7.78
CA TRP A 319 -7.47 11.42 8.23
C TRP A 319 -7.84 10.01 7.82
N THR A 320 -6.91 9.29 7.21
CA THR A 320 -7.14 7.91 6.76
C THR A 320 -5.98 6.98 7.15
N THR A 321 -6.28 5.68 7.22
CA THR A 321 -5.29 4.65 7.51
C THR A 321 -5.55 3.39 6.70
N ALA A 322 -4.47 2.70 6.32
CA ALA A 322 -4.52 1.38 5.70
C ALA A 322 -3.20 0.62 5.88
N GLY A 323 -3.23 -0.69 5.64
CA GLY A 323 -2.07 -1.58 5.63
C GLY A 323 -1.95 -2.47 6.85
N GLU A 324 -2.53 -2.05 7.97
CA GLU A 324 -2.67 -2.82 9.21
C GLU A 324 -4.07 -2.57 9.78
N PRO A 325 -4.58 -3.46 10.63
CA PRO A 325 -5.81 -3.19 11.37
C PRO A 325 -5.63 -2.03 12.37
N LEU A 326 -6.63 -1.18 12.46
CA LEU A 326 -6.64 -0.03 13.36
C LEU A 326 -7.44 -0.32 14.62
N SER A 327 -6.84 -0.17 15.81
CA SER A 327 -7.55 -0.34 17.08
C SER A 327 -8.50 0.84 17.37
N ALA A 328 -9.61 0.55 18.04
CA ALA A 328 -10.57 1.56 18.44
C ALA A 328 -9.95 2.64 19.36
N GLU A 329 -9.01 2.25 20.22
CA GLU A 329 -8.29 3.16 21.12
C GLU A 329 -7.56 4.27 20.36
N VAL A 330 -6.82 3.91 19.31
CA VAL A 330 -6.08 4.90 18.49
C VAL A 330 -7.05 5.88 17.83
N VAL A 331 -8.19 5.40 17.31
CA VAL A 331 -9.22 6.28 16.72
C VAL A 331 -9.76 7.24 17.74
N ASN A 332 -10.15 6.74 18.92
CA ASN A 332 -10.75 7.56 19.98
C ASN A 332 -9.78 8.60 20.52
N LYS A 333 -8.53 8.22 20.81
CA LYS A 333 -7.49 9.17 21.23
C LYS A 333 -7.18 10.23 20.18
N TRP A 334 -7.15 9.84 18.90
CA TRP A 334 -6.92 10.77 17.80
C TRP A 334 -8.08 11.77 17.66
N GLU A 335 -9.33 11.30 17.77
CA GLU A 335 -10.53 12.14 17.76
C GLU A 335 -10.54 13.13 18.92
N GLU A 336 -10.18 12.69 20.14
CA GLU A 336 -10.07 13.58 21.31
C GLU A 336 -9.06 14.72 21.11
N LEU A 337 -7.94 14.44 20.42
CA LEU A 337 -6.87 15.43 20.20
C LEU A 337 -7.15 16.37 19.03
N THR A 338 -7.77 15.87 17.95
CA THR A 338 -7.91 16.61 16.68
C THR A 338 -9.35 16.97 16.32
N GLY A 339 -10.35 16.38 16.98
CA GLY A 339 -11.76 16.51 16.62
C GLY A 339 -12.18 15.66 15.41
N HIS A 340 -11.28 14.84 14.85
CA HIS A 340 -11.54 14.04 13.66
C HIS A 340 -11.27 12.56 13.87
N LYS A 341 -12.19 11.69 13.45
CA LYS A 341 -11.97 10.24 13.39
C LYS A 341 -11.10 9.87 12.20
N ILE A 342 -10.21 8.90 12.38
CA ILE A 342 -9.45 8.28 11.31
C ILE A 342 -10.36 7.34 10.52
N ALA A 343 -10.42 7.47 9.20
CA ALA A 343 -11.17 6.57 8.34
C ALA A 343 -10.31 5.37 7.92
N SER A 344 -10.78 4.17 8.24
CA SER A 344 -10.12 2.91 7.88
C SER A 344 -10.29 2.59 6.40
N GLY A 345 -9.26 1.96 5.81
CA GLY A 345 -9.31 1.38 4.47
C GLY A 345 -8.56 0.06 4.42
N PHE A 346 -9.16 -0.93 3.78
CA PHE A 346 -8.64 -2.27 3.64
C PHE A 346 -8.47 -2.66 2.18
N GLY A 347 -7.40 -3.37 1.89
CA GLY A 347 -7.13 -3.98 0.60
C GLY A 347 -5.78 -4.67 0.56
N GLN A 348 -5.41 -5.13 -0.61
CA GLN A 348 -4.20 -5.89 -0.87
C GLN A 348 -3.43 -5.31 -2.05
N THR A 349 -2.22 -5.83 -2.30
CA THR A 349 -1.44 -5.45 -3.48
C THR A 349 -2.18 -5.78 -4.77
N GLU A 350 -2.99 -6.81 -4.76
CA GLU A 350 -3.79 -7.31 -5.88
C GLU A 350 -4.96 -6.39 -6.26
N GLY A 351 -5.29 -5.38 -5.45
CA GLY A 351 -6.41 -4.48 -5.71
C GLY A 351 -6.17 -3.04 -5.27
N THR A 352 -7.21 -2.23 -5.44
CA THR A 352 -7.30 -0.88 -4.86
C THR A 352 -7.98 -0.97 -3.48
N VAL A 353 -8.57 0.11 -2.97
CA VAL A 353 -9.36 0.02 -1.74
C VAL A 353 -10.57 -0.90 -1.94
N LEU A 354 -10.60 -2.01 -1.19
CA LEU A 354 -11.65 -3.04 -1.28
C LEU A 354 -12.81 -2.76 -0.31
N VAL A 355 -12.47 -2.35 0.91
CA VAL A 355 -13.42 -1.99 1.96
C VAL A 355 -12.92 -0.72 2.62
N ALA A 356 -13.80 0.24 2.89
CA ALA A 356 -13.39 1.48 3.55
C ALA A 356 -14.53 2.16 4.30
N GLU A 357 -14.17 3.08 5.17
CA GLU A 357 -15.10 4.01 5.79
C GLU A 357 -15.29 5.22 4.86
N PHE A 358 -16.32 5.14 4.04
CA PHE A 358 -16.73 6.19 3.10
C PHE A 358 -17.53 7.31 3.82
N PRO A 359 -17.73 8.49 3.21
CA PRO A 359 -18.30 9.66 3.89
C PRO A 359 -19.79 9.56 4.24
N TRP A 360 -20.54 8.63 3.69
CA TRP A 360 -22.00 8.57 3.81
C TRP A 360 -22.52 7.83 5.06
N PHE A 361 -21.65 7.30 5.90
CA PHE A 361 -22.04 6.61 7.12
C PHE A 361 -21.07 6.88 8.26
N GLU A 362 -21.52 6.62 9.48
CA GLU A 362 -20.70 6.83 10.65
C GLU A 362 -19.47 5.92 10.65
N LYS A 363 -18.31 6.48 10.99
CA LYS A 363 -17.08 5.72 11.20
C LYS A 363 -17.15 4.95 12.50
N ARG A 364 -16.95 3.63 12.44
CA ARG A 364 -16.98 2.74 13.60
C ARG A 364 -15.56 2.32 13.97
N PRO A 365 -15.02 2.80 15.11
CA PRO A 365 -13.67 2.46 15.54
C PRO A 365 -13.43 0.94 15.56
N GLY A 366 -12.38 0.47 14.86
CA GLY A 366 -12.04 -0.95 14.72
C GLY A 366 -12.71 -1.68 13.55
N SER A 367 -13.69 -1.08 12.86
CA SER A 367 -14.25 -1.67 11.63
C SER A 367 -13.36 -1.41 10.42
N LEU A 368 -13.52 -2.22 9.38
CA LEU A 368 -12.94 -1.95 8.05
C LEU A 368 -13.80 -0.96 7.24
N GLY A 369 -15.05 -0.68 7.67
CA GLY A 369 -16.07 0.03 6.90
C GLY A 369 -16.92 -0.91 6.04
N LYS A 370 -17.32 -0.44 4.86
CA LYS A 370 -18.19 -1.17 3.92
C LYS A 370 -17.52 -1.39 2.57
N PRO A 371 -17.97 -2.40 1.77
CA PRO A 371 -17.39 -2.71 0.47
C PRO A 371 -17.32 -1.53 -0.50
N SER A 372 -16.22 -1.45 -1.24
CA SER A 372 -16.06 -0.54 -2.38
C SER A 372 -17.03 -0.92 -3.52
N PRO A 373 -17.62 0.05 -4.22
CA PRO A 373 -18.62 -0.23 -5.28
C PRO A 373 -18.03 -0.92 -6.51
N ILE A 374 -16.70 -0.91 -6.67
CA ILE A 374 -16.05 -1.55 -7.83
C ILE A 374 -16.02 -3.07 -7.71
N TYR A 375 -16.15 -3.60 -6.49
CA TYR A 375 -15.94 -5.02 -6.22
C TYR A 375 -17.21 -5.71 -5.69
N ASN A 376 -17.55 -6.87 -6.25
CA ASN A 376 -18.60 -7.73 -5.71
C ASN A 376 -18.04 -8.55 -4.52
N ILE A 377 -17.91 -7.89 -3.36
CA ILE A 377 -17.34 -8.48 -2.14
C ILE A 377 -18.41 -9.25 -1.38
N GLN A 378 -18.09 -10.49 -1.03
CA GLN A 378 -18.89 -11.36 -0.16
C GLN A 378 -18.02 -12.00 0.92
N LEU A 379 -18.65 -12.51 1.96
CA LEU A 379 -18.03 -13.37 2.97
C LEU A 379 -18.54 -14.80 2.75
N LEU A 380 -17.62 -15.74 2.53
CA LEU A 380 -17.99 -17.16 2.35
C LEU A 380 -17.52 -17.99 3.54
N ASN A 381 -18.43 -18.81 4.05
CA ASN A 381 -18.11 -19.79 5.10
C ASN A 381 -17.37 -21.03 4.54
N ALA A 382 -17.08 -22.00 5.41
CA ALA A 382 -16.35 -23.21 5.02
C ALA A 382 -17.05 -24.08 3.97
N ASP A 383 -18.36 -23.95 3.85
CA ASP A 383 -19.19 -24.67 2.86
C ASP A 383 -19.31 -23.89 1.52
N GLY A 384 -18.66 -22.72 1.43
CA GLY A 384 -18.70 -21.86 0.24
C GLY A 384 -20.01 -21.06 0.10
N MET A 385 -20.82 -21.01 1.14
CA MET A 385 -22.06 -20.23 1.19
C MET A 385 -21.80 -18.84 1.75
N GLU A 386 -22.63 -17.85 1.35
CA GLU A 386 -22.55 -16.50 1.91
C GLU A 386 -22.91 -16.52 3.40
N CYS A 387 -22.07 -15.86 4.20
CA CYS A 387 -22.23 -15.76 5.65
C CYS A 387 -23.43 -14.91 6.04
N GLU A 388 -24.15 -15.36 7.08
CA GLU A 388 -25.12 -14.54 7.77
C GLU A 388 -24.45 -13.42 8.58
N SER A 389 -25.24 -12.45 9.06
CA SER A 389 -24.73 -11.39 9.94
C SER A 389 -24.20 -12.00 11.25
N GLY A 390 -22.97 -11.62 11.63
CA GLY A 390 -22.25 -12.16 12.79
C GLY A 390 -21.47 -13.45 12.51
N GLU A 391 -21.64 -14.08 11.36
CA GLU A 391 -20.88 -15.27 10.96
C GLU A 391 -19.53 -14.87 10.37
N GLU A 392 -18.46 -15.58 10.75
CA GLU A 392 -17.11 -15.39 10.20
C GLU A 392 -16.95 -16.13 8.87
N GLY A 393 -16.40 -15.44 7.86
CA GLY A 393 -16.10 -16.01 6.57
C GLY A 393 -14.88 -15.40 5.89
N GLU A 394 -14.41 -16.07 4.85
CA GLU A 394 -13.34 -15.54 4.00
C GLU A 394 -13.89 -14.43 3.10
N ILE A 395 -13.14 -13.34 3.01
CA ILE A 395 -13.46 -12.23 2.11
C ILE A 395 -13.13 -12.67 0.68
N VAL A 396 -14.11 -12.62 -0.19
CA VAL A 396 -13.95 -12.96 -1.61
C VAL A 396 -14.47 -11.84 -2.52
N ILE A 397 -13.91 -11.76 -3.72
CA ILE A 397 -14.44 -10.95 -4.82
C ILE A 397 -15.02 -11.93 -5.84
N LYS A 398 -16.31 -11.79 -6.16
CA LYS A 398 -17.01 -12.63 -7.15
C LYS A 398 -17.00 -11.98 -8.53
N ASP A 399 -17.32 -12.79 -9.52
CA ASP A 399 -17.50 -12.40 -10.93
C ASP A 399 -16.22 -11.86 -11.60
N VAL A 400 -15.02 -12.26 -11.08
CA VAL A 400 -13.73 -11.75 -11.57
C VAL A 400 -13.37 -12.24 -12.98
N ASP A 401 -14.00 -13.29 -13.47
CA ASP A 401 -13.82 -13.84 -14.81
C ASP A 401 -14.80 -13.26 -15.85
N THR A 402 -16.03 -12.94 -15.44
CA THR A 402 -17.08 -12.43 -16.32
C THR A 402 -17.16 -10.90 -16.33
N ASN A 403 -16.82 -10.25 -15.23
CA ASN A 403 -16.80 -8.80 -15.07
C ASN A 403 -15.60 -8.37 -14.21
N PRO A 404 -14.35 -8.50 -14.74
CA PRO A 404 -13.15 -8.19 -13.98
C PRO A 404 -13.16 -6.73 -13.49
N PRO A 405 -13.10 -6.49 -12.16
CA PRO A 405 -13.15 -5.15 -11.61
C PRO A 405 -11.97 -4.29 -12.05
N VAL A 406 -12.22 -3.04 -12.40
CA VAL A 406 -11.17 -2.06 -12.68
C VAL A 406 -10.32 -1.86 -11.42
N GLY A 407 -9.00 -2.03 -11.55
CA GLY A 407 -8.08 -1.91 -10.42
C GLY A 407 -7.74 -3.23 -9.73
N LEU A 408 -8.44 -4.33 -10.05
CA LEU A 408 -7.98 -5.67 -9.67
C LEU A 408 -6.76 -6.04 -10.52
N PHE A 409 -5.83 -6.81 -9.95
CA PHE A 409 -4.68 -7.34 -10.68
C PHE A 409 -5.13 -8.24 -11.84
N VAL A 410 -4.29 -8.32 -12.88
CA VAL A 410 -4.61 -9.13 -14.06
C VAL A 410 -4.00 -10.53 -14.04
N GLY A 411 -3.26 -10.85 -13.00
CA GLY A 411 -2.63 -12.14 -12.80
C GLY A 411 -1.22 -12.01 -12.21
N TYR A 412 -0.52 -13.13 -12.13
CA TYR A 412 0.87 -13.21 -11.71
C TYR A 412 1.77 -13.31 -12.93
N TYR A 413 2.78 -12.43 -13.02
CA TYR A 413 3.66 -12.34 -14.20
C TYR A 413 4.41 -13.64 -14.46
N LYS A 414 4.31 -14.18 -15.67
CA LYS A 414 4.92 -15.44 -16.10
C LYS A 414 4.53 -16.67 -15.23
N ASP A 415 3.37 -16.62 -14.58
CA ASP A 415 2.85 -17.71 -13.77
C ASP A 415 1.34 -17.90 -14.07
N GLU A 416 1.08 -18.57 -15.20
CA GLU A 416 -0.29 -18.82 -15.68
C GLU A 416 -1.05 -19.77 -14.77
N GLU A 417 -0.37 -20.76 -14.19
CA GLU A 417 -0.97 -21.73 -13.27
C GLU A 417 -1.48 -21.03 -12.02
N GLN A 418 -0.64 -20.22 -11.39
CA GLN A 418 -1.02 -19.47 -10.19
C GLN A 418 -2.10 -18.43 -10.51
N THR A 419 -2.05 -17.79 -11.69
CA THR A 419 -3.10 -16.88 -12.16
C THR A 419 -4.44 -17.60 -12.30
N LYS A 420 -4.45 -18.75 -12.96
CA LYS A 420 -5.64 -19.58 -13.13
C LYS A 420 -6.19 -20.05 -11.78
N ASN A 421 -5.33 -20.46 -10.86
CA ASN A 421 -5.73 -20.87 -9.52
C ASN A 421 -6.34 -19.71 -8.71
N ALA A 422 -5.89 -18.48 -8.92
CA ALA A 422 -6.41 -17.30 -8.23
C ALA A 422 -7.71 -16.74 -8.83
N LEU A 423 -7.82 -16.70 -10.16
CA LEU A 423 -8.90 -15.98 -10.86
C LEU A 423 -9.82 -16.90 -11.67
N GLY A 424 -9.38 -18.12 -12.01
CA GLY A 424 -10.05 -18.97 -13.00
C GLY A 424 -11.36 -19.61 -12.55
N SER A 425 -11.73 -19.49 -11.27
CA SER A 425 -13.01 -19.98 -10.72
C SER A 425 -14.11 -18.90 -10.73
N GLY A 426 -13.82 -17.68 -11.23
CA GLY A 426 -14.70 -16.52 -11.11
C GLY A 426 -14.74 -15.91 -9.71
N ILE A 427 -13.99 -16.47 -8.75
CA ILE A 427 -13.90 -15.98 -7.37
C ILE A 427 -12.43 -15.78 -6.99
N TYR A 428 -12.08 -14.53 -6.66
CA TYR A 428 -10.79 -14.23 -6.05
C TYR A 428 -10.91 -14.24 -4.53
N ASN A 429 -10.21 -15.15 -3.86
CA ASN A 429 -10.19 -15.27 -2.41
C ASN A 429 -8.99 -14.49 -1.83
N LEU A 430 -9.27 -13.49 -0.99
CA LEU A 430 -8.27 -12.64 -0.36
C LEU A 430 -7.42 -13.37 0.69
N LYS A 431 -7.90 -14.52 1.18
CA LYS A 431 -7.33 -15.25 2.32
C LYS A 431 -7.35 -14.46 3.64
N ASP A 432 -8.22 -13.48 3.71
CA ASP A 432 -8.52 -12.69 4.90
C ASP A 432 -9.91 -13.08 5.41
N VAL A 433 -10.07 -13.20 6.74
CA VAL A 433 -11.31 -13.57 7.41
C VAL A 433 -11.91 -12.34 8.07
N ALA A 434 -13.20 -12.17 7.92
CA ALA A 434 -13.99 -11.10 8.54
C ALA A 434 -15.38 -11.59 8.89
N TRP A 435 -16.11 -10.81 9.68
CA TRP A 435 -17.56 -10.96 9.87
C TRP A 435 -18.27 -9.65 9.55
N ARG A 436 -19.57 -9.73 9.25
CA ARG A 436 -20.40 -8.57 8.90
C ARG A 436 -21.42 -8.32 9.99
N ASP A 437 -21.55 -7.06 10.46
CA ASP A 437 -22.62 -6.71 11.38
C ASP A 437 -23.96 -6.46 10.66
N ASN A 438 -25.02 -6.23 11.44
CA ASN A 438 -26.36 -6.00 10.91
C ASN A 438 -26.50 -4.72 10.07
N ASP A 439 -25.58 -3.78 10.22
CA ASP A 439 -25.54 -2.53 9.45
C ASP A 439 -24.61 -2.62 8.22
N GLY A 440 -24.01 -3.79 7.99
CA GLY A 440 -23.17 -4.09 6.82
C GLY A 440 -21.70 -3.69 6.94
N TYR A 441 -21.22 -3.30 8.12
CA TYR A 441 -19.80 -3.07 8.33
C TYR A 441 -19.05 -4.40 8.44
N LEU A 442 -17.85 -4.45 7.87
CA LEU A 442 -16.96 -5.59 7.97
C LEU A 442 -15.96 -5.39 9.13
N TRP A 443 -15.73 -6.47 9.87
CA TRP A 443 -14.85 -6.51 11.02
C TRP A 443 -13.77 -7.56 10.78
N PHE A 444 -12.51 -7.14 10.82
CA PHE A 444 -11.38 -8.01 10.52
C PHE A 444 -11.11 -8.99 11.67
N VAL A 445 -10.96 -10.27 11.32
CA VAL A 445 -10.60 -11.35 12.28
C VAL A 445 -9.11 -11.68 12.17
N GLY A 446 -8.61 -11.89 10.95
CA GLY A 446 -7.22 -12.28 10.71
C GLY A 446 -7.02 -12.88 9.33
N ARG A 447 -5.77 -13.27 9.04
CA ARG A 447 -5.47 -14.10 7.87
C ARG A 447 -5.99 -15.51 8.13
N HIS A 448 -6.46 -16.19 7.09
CA HIS A 448 -6.91 -17.59 7.20
C HIS A 448 -5.87 -18.49 7.91
N ASP A 449 -4.59 -18.31 7.56
CA ASP A 449 -3.47 -19.09 8.10
C ASP A 449 -3.06 -18.70 9.53
N ASP A 450 -3.49 -17.53 10.00
CA ASP A 450 -3.15 -16.98 11.32
C ASP A 450 -4.27 -17.16 12.34
N VAL A 451 -5.50 -17.50 11.91
CA VAL A 451 -6.63 -17.76 12.82
C VAL A 451 -6.35 -19.01 13.67
N ILE A 452 -6.39 -18.84 14.98
CA ILE A 452 -6.04 -19.86 15.97
C ILE A 452 -7.26 -20.74 16.25
N LYS A 453 -7.11 -22.07 16.12
CA LYS A 453 -8.17 -23.05 16.39
C LYS A 453 -7.95 -23.67 17.77
N CYS A 454 -8.52 -23.05 18.81
CA CYS A 454 -8.35 -23.47 20.21
C CYS A 454 -9.63 -24.08 20.77
N SER A 455 -9.63 -25.37 21.10
CA SER A 455 -10.77 -26.08 21.72
C SER A 455 -12.11 -25.86 20.98
N GLY A 456 -12.08 -25.83 19.63
CA GLY A 456 -13.26 -25.59 18.78
C GLY A 456 -13.57 -24.11 18.53
N TYR A 457 -12.94 -23.20 19.24
CA TYR A 457 -13.06 -21.75 18.96
C TYR A 457 -12.08 -21.30 17.88
N ARG A 458 -12.53 -20.37 17.05
CA ARG A 458 -11.67 -19.61 16.12
C ARG A 458 -11.31 -18.28 16.78
N ILE A 459 -10.04 -17.99 16.93
CA ILE A 459 -9.55 -16.79 17.62
C ILE A 459 -8.71 -15.98 16.63
N GLY A 460 -9.17 -14.78 16.32
CA GLY A 460 -8.43 -13.84 15.50
C GLY A 460 -7.24 -13.25 16.27
N PRO A 461 -6.02 -13.31 15.71
CA PRO A 461 -4.86 -12.72 16.36
C PRO A 461 -5.03 -11.24 16.68
N PHE A 462 -5.64 -10.50 15.78
CA PHE A 462 -5.76 -9.04 15.86
C PHE A 462 -6.54 -8.56 17.10
N GLU A 463 -7.64 -9.21 17.45
CA GLU A 463 -8.43 -8.83 18.63
C GLU A 463 -7.62 -8.95 19.92
N VAL A 464 -6.81 -10.01 20.02
CA VAL A 464 -5.95 -10.23 21.19
C VAL A 464 -4.77 -9.26 21.21
N GLU A 465 -4.17 -8.98 20.04
CA GLU A 465 -3.12 -7.96 19.89
C GLU A 465 -3.63 -6.57 20.26
N SER A 466 -4.82 -6.22 19.80
CA SER A 466 -5.45 -4.93 20.14
C SER A 466 -5.61 -4.78 21.65
N ALA A 467 -6.15 -5.80 22.30
CA ALA A 467 -6.32 -5.79 23.76
C ALA A 467 -4.97 -5.70 24.50
N LEU A 468 -3.94 -6.43 24.07
CA LEU A 468 -2.61 -6.37 24.69
C LEU A 468 -1.96 -5.00 24.50
N ASN A 469 -2.08 -4.41 23.31
CA ASN A 469 -1.45 -3.13 22.98
C ASN A 469 -2.11 -1.93 23.70
N GLU A 470 -3.28 -2.11 24.32
CA GLU A 470 -3.90 -1.13 25.22
C GLU A 470 -3.22 -1.08 26.60
N HIS A 471 -2.43 -2.11 26.94
CA HIS A 471 -1.75 -2.17 28.25
C HIS A 471 -0.49 -1.30 28.26
N PRO A 472 -0.26 -0.44 29.30
CA PRO A 472 0.88 0.50 29.36
C PRO A 472 2.24 -0.17 29.23
N ALA A 473 2.36 -1.43 29.66
CA ALA A 473 3.60 -2.20 29.58
C ALA A 473 3.92 -2.72 28.16
N VAL A 474 3.01 -2.61 27.20
CA VAL A 474 3.15 -3.22 25.87
C VAL A 474 3.38 -2.17 24.81
N VAL A 475 4.53 -2.22 24.13
CA VAL A 475 4.79 -1.41 22.92
C VAL A 475 4.14 -2.04 21.71
N GLU A 476 4.34 -3.36 21.55
CA GLU A 476 3.87 -4.12 20.40
C GLU A 476 3.73 -5.60 20.78
N SER A 477 2.76 -6.28 20.22
CA SER A 477 2.55 -7.70 20.43
C SER A 477 2.28 -8.45 19.13
N ALA A 478 2.67 -9.72 19.09
CA ALA A 478 2.35 -10.66 18.02
C ALA A 478 1.64 -11.87 18.61
N ILE A 479 0.47 -12.18 18.08
CA ILE A 479 -0.31 -13.35 18.48
C ILE A 479 -0.17 -14.44 17.45
N THR A 480 0.19 -15.65 17.92
CA THR A 480 0.35 -16.85 17.10
C THR A 480 -0.29 -18.06 17.77
N ALA A 481 -0.56 -19.09 16.96
CA ALA A 481 -0.91 -20.40 17.48
C ALA A 481 0.33 -21.12 18.00
N ALA A 482 0.25 -21.67 19.20
CA ALA A 482 1.22 -22.65 19.72
C ALA A 482 0.56 -24.02 19.85
N PRO A 483 1.26 -25.15 19.55
CA PRO A 483 0.70 -26.48 19.71
C PRO A 483 0.33 -26.77 21.17
N ASP A 484 -0.78 -27.45 21.38
CA ASP A 484 -1.23 -27.94 22.70
C ASP A 484 -1.82 -29.33 22.55
N PRO A 485 -1.35 -30.34 23.35
CA PRO A 485 -1.77 -31.74 23.19
C PRO A 485 -3.25 -31.99 23.52
N ILE A 486 -3.88 -31.10 24.29
CA ILE A 486 -5.29 -31.27 24.70
C ILE A 486 -6.20 -30.38 23.84
N ARG A 487 -5.78 -29.18 23.51
CA ARG A 487 -6.60 -28.16 22.83
C ARG A 487 -6.32 -28.03 21.34
N GLY A 488 -5.37 -28.81 20.83
CA GLY A 488 -4.83 -28.68 19.46
C GLY A 488 -3.91 -27.45 19.34
N GLN A 489 -4.44 -26.28 19.59
CA GLN A 489 -3.69 -25.02 19.61
C GLN A 489 -4.09 -24.18 20.82
N VAL A 490 -3.18 -23.34 21.28
CA VAL A 490 -3.42 -22.27 22.26
C VAL A 490 -2.90 -20.94 21.77
N VAL A 491 -3.46 -19.88 22.31
CA VAL A 491 -3.01 -18.51 22.00
C VAL A 491 -1.66 -18.27 22.68
N LYS A 492 -0.65 -17.89 21.89
CA LYS A 492 0.66 -17.43 22.35
C LYS A 492 0.80 -15.95 22.01
N ALA A 493 1.25 -15.15 22.97
CA ALA A 493 1.63 -13.76 22.78
C ALA A 493 3.16 -13.62 22.86
N THR A 494 3.77 -13.03 21.83
CA THR A 494 5.15 -12.56 21.82
C THR A 494 5.10 -11.05 21.98
N VAL A 495 5.68 -10.50 23.04
CA VAL A 495 5.44 -9.12 23.50
C VAL A 495 6.75 -8.35 23.63
N LYS A 496 6.80 -7.16 23.01
CA LYS A 496 7.83 -6.16 23.27
C LYS A 496 7.35 -5.21 24.36
N LEU A 497 8.12 -5.11 25.45
CA LEU A 497 7.78 -4.26 26.59
C LEU A 497 8.16 -2.79 26.37
N ALA A 498 7.41 -1.91 27.01
CA ALA A 498 7.73 -0.49 27.13
C ALA A 498 8.91 -0.26 28.09
N GLU A 499 9.59 0.85 27.91
CA GLU A 499 10.69 1.26 28.79
C GLU A 499 10.19 1.38 30.23
N GLY A 500 10.99 0.86 31.17
CA GLY A 500 10.65 0.83 32.61
C GLY A 500 9.89 -0.44 33.05
N TYR A 501 9.48 -1.32 32.15
CA TYR A 501 8.90 -2.62 32.49
C TYR A 501 9.90 -3.75 32.30
N THR A 502 9.84 -4.74 33.19
CA THR A 502 10.73 -5.92 33.14
C THR A 502 9.90 -7.20 33.08
N PRO A 503 10.36 -8.24 32.36
CA PRO A 503 9.69 -9.54 32.34
C PRO A 503 9.52 -10.13 33.74
N SER A 504 8.30 -10.51 34.09
CA SER A 504 8.02 -11.22 35.35
C SER A 504 6.78 -12.12 35.24
N PRO A 505 6.63 -13.15 36.08
CA PRO A 505 5.42 -13.96 36.15
C PRO A 505 4.16 -13.15 36.53
N GLU A 506 4.33 -12.12 37.33
CA GLU A 506 3.27 -11.20 37.76
C GLU A 506 2.75 -10.40 36.57
N LEU A 507 3.66 -9.84 35.74
CA LEU A 507 3.31 -9.10 34.53
C LEU A 507 2.61 -10.02 33.51
N ILE A 508 3.05 -11.28 33.34
CA ILE A 508 2.36 -12.25 32.49
C ILE A 508 0.90 -12.39 32.93
N LYS A 509 0.68 -12.58 34.24
CA LYS A 509 -0.68 -12.75 34.78
C LYS A 509 -1.54 -11.50 34.65
N GLU A 510 -0.92 -10.32 34.79
CA GLU A 510 -1.55 -9.03 34.58
C GLU A 510 -2.03 -8.89 33.12
N LEU A 511 -1.17 -9.14 32.13
CA LEU A 511 -1.48 -9.09 30.71
C LEU A 511 -2.58 -10.11 30.34
N GLN A 512 -2.49 -11.33 30.85
CA GLN A 512 -3.53 -12.35 30.66
C GLN A 512 -4.89 -11.90 31.21
N ASN A 513 -4.92 -11.29 32.40
CA ASN A 513 -6.15 -10.78 33.02
C ASN A 513 -6.67 -9.54 32.29
N HIS A 514 -5.79 -8.69 31.76
CA HIS A 514 -6.16 -7.56 30.96
C HIS A 514 -6.92 -8.00 29.69
N VAL A 515 -6.38 -8.96 28.94
CA VAL A 515 -7.06 -9.53 27.76
C VAL A 515 -8.40 -10.15 28.12
N LYS A 516 -8.50 -10.89 29.24
CA LYS A 516 -9.77 -11.49 29.71
C LYS A 516 -10.84 -10.46 30.03
N LYS A 517 -10.47 -9.24 30.41
CA LYS A 517 -11.42 -8.16 30.72
C LYS A 517 -11.94 -7.48 29.46
N LEU A 518 -11.12 -7.37 28.43
CA LEU A 518 -11.43 -6.66 27.20
C LEU A 518 -12.01 -7.57 26.11
N THR A 519 -11.74 -8.86 26.17
CA THR A 519 -12.20 -9.85 25.19
C THR A 519 -12.94 -11.01 25.84
N ALA A 520 -13.42 -11.97 25.05
CA ALA A 520 -14.00 -13.19 25.62
C ALA A 520 -12.93 -14.00 26.39
N PRO A 521 -13.25 -14.55 27.58
CA PRO A 521 -12.28 -15.20 28.46
C PRO A 521 -11.44 -16.32 27.84
N TYR A 522 -11.95 -17.00 26.80
CA TYR A 522 -11.21 -18.06 26.11
C TYR A 522 -10.10 -17.55 25.17
N LYS A 523 -10.07 -16.24 24.85
CA LYS A 523 -9.14 -15.61 23.91
C LYS A 523 -7.80 -15.22 24.55
N TYR A 524 -7.66 -15.22 25.87
CA TYR A 524 -6.44 -14.79 26.53
C TYR A 524 -5.22 -15.65 26.13
N PRO A 525 -4.04 -15.07 26.01
CA PRO A 525 -2.83 -15.82 25.69
C PRO A 525 -2.43 -16.72 26.86
N ARG A 526 -2.35 -18.04 26.59
CA ARG A 526 -1.89 -19.00 27.60
C ARG A 526 -0.39 -19.00 27.76
N ILE A 527 0.32 -18.63 26.70
CA ILE A 527 1.76 -18.48 26.67
C ILE A 527 2.05 -17.00 26.38
N VAL A 528 2.92 -16.41 27.19
CA VAL A 528 3.44 -15.04 26.96
C VAL A 528 4.96 -15.12 26.99
N GLU A 529 5.59 -14.68 25.90
CA GLU A 529 7.04 -14.60 25.74
C GLU A 529 7.42 -13.14 25.52
N PHE A 530 8.44 -12.65 26.24
CA PHE A 530 8.94 -11.31 26.09
C PHE A 530 10.16 -11.30 25.18
N VAL A 531 10.23 -10.32 24.27
CA VAL A 531 11.31 -10.16 23.30
C VAL A 531 11.75 -8.71 23.21
N ASP A 532 12.99 -8.49 22.81
CA ASP A 532 13.51 -7.14 22.56
C ASP A 532 12.91 -6.56 21.27
N GLU A 533 12.73 -7.42 20.24
CA GLU A 533 12.13 -7.04 18.96
C GLU A 533 11.30 -8.18 18.35
N LEU A 534 10.19 -7.80 17.71
CA LEU A 534 9.38 -8.73 16.93
C LEU A 534 9.97 -8.89 15.53
N PRO A 535 9.99 -10.11 14.95
CA PRO A 535 10.42 -10.33 13.58
C PRO A 535 9.47 -9.64 12.61
N LYS A 536 10.03 -8.79 11.73
CA LYS A 536 9.24 -8.02 10.75
C LYS A 536 9.66 -8.32 9.33
N THR A 537 8.72 -8.15 8.41
CA THR A 537 9.01 -8.08 6.98
C THR A 537 9.75 -6.78 6.69
N VAL A 538 10.37 -6.69 5.52
CA VAL A 538 10.95 -5.46 4.98
C VAL A 538 9.94 -4.28 5.01
N GLY A 539 8.64 -4.55 4.98
CA GLY A 539 7.56 -3.58 5.09
C GLY A 539 7.06 -3.26 6.49
N GLY A 540 7.76 -3.71 7.52
CA GLY A 540 7.38 -3.46 8.91
C GLY A 540 6.28 -4.38 9.47
N LYS A 541 5.67 -5.26 8.66
CA LYS A 541 4.65 -6.21 9.11
C LYS A 541 5.26 -7.35 9.91
N ILE A 542 4.61 -7.76 10.99
CA ILE A 542 5.03 -8.88 11.83
C ILE A 542 5.06 -10.18 11.02
N LYS A 543 6.19 -10.90 11.07
CA LYS A 543 6.38 -12.22 10.44
C LYS A 543 5.90 -13.34 11.38
N ARG A 544 4.59 -13.53 11.52
CA ARG A 544 4.03 -14.59 12.39
C ARG A 544 4.51 -15.98 12.00
N ALA A 545 4.73 -16.23 10.69
CA ALA A 545 5.29 -17.49 10.23
C ALA A 545 6.69 -17.79 10.82
N SER A 546 7.55 -16.78 10.99
CA SER A 546 8.86 -16.95 11.63
C SER A 546 8.71 -17.31 13.10
N ILE A 547 7.79 -16.66 13.83
CA ILE A 547 7.51 -16.98 15.24
C ILE A 547 7.00 -18.42 15.37
N ARG A 548 6.05 -18.85 14.53
CA ARG A 548 5.55 -20.23 14.51
C ARG A 548 6.63 -21.26 14.21
N HIS A 549 7.54 -20.95 13.28
CA HIS A 549 8.64 -21.85 12.93
C HIS A 549 9.63 -22.03 14.09
N GLU A 550 9.95 -20.96 14.81
CA GLU A 550 10.81 -21.02 16.00
C GLU A 550 10.15 -21.86 17.10
N ASP A 551 8.84 -21.73 17.29
CA ASP A 551 8.07 -22.52 18.27
C ASP A 551 7.99 -23.99 17.90
N SER A 552 7.95 -24.32 16.61
CA SER A 552 7.91 -25.71 16.14
C SER A 552 9.26 -26.44 16.30
N ASN A 553 10.35 -25.68 16.48
CA ASN A 553 11.71 -26.18 16.66
C ASN A 553 12.14 -26.22 18.14
N LYS A 554 11.32 -25.69 19.08
CA LYS A 554 11.46 -25.81 20.53
C LYS A 554 10.72 -27.04 21.05
#